data_ecdb8310a2ce5aeea45f3a118163da1b
#
_entry.id   ecdb8310a2ce5aeea45f3a118163da1b
#
_cell.length_a   1.000
_cell.length_b   1.000
_cell.length_c   1.000
_cell.angle_alpha   90.00
_cell.angle_beta   90.00
_cell.angle_gamma   90.00
#
_symmetry.space_group_name_H-M   'P 1'
#
loop_
_entity.id
_entity.type
_entity.pdbx_description
1 polymer ?
#
loop_
_entity_poly.entity_id
_entity_poly.type
_entity_poly.pdbx_seq_one_letter_code
_entity_poly.pdbx_strand_id
1 'polypeptide(L)'
;MTELRVKMVESIADIDATTWNTCATSDGRFNPFLSHTFLQALETSGSVGGRTGWRPLHLLVEDDAGLVGVVPMYVKGNSQGEYVFDHGWADAWERAGGRYYPKLQAAVPFTPATGRRVLPVRDEPDLETALFSACQRVAEETGVSSLHMTFLTKAQWQHAGSLGCLQRIDQQFHWHNRDYASFEELLGQLTSKRRK
;
A
#
# COMPACT_ATOMS: atom_id res chain seq x y z
N MET A 1 -17.84 -21.69 5.83
CA MET A 1 -16.98 -20.49 5.64
C MET A 1 -16.35 -20.20 6.98
N THR A 2 -15.04 -20.16 7.05
CA THR A 2 -14.32 -19.85 8.28
C THR A 2 -14.58 -18.37 8.64
N GLU A 3 -14.92 -18.08 9.88
CA GLU A 3 -15.21 -16.72 10.33
C GLU A 3 -13.88 -15.94 10.44
N LEU A 4 -13.80 -14.79 9.74
CA LEU A 4 -12.63 -13.91 9.80
C LEU A 4 -12.84 -12.86 10.91
N ARG A 5 -11.89 -12.79 11.81
CA ARG A 5 -11.79 -11.75 12.83
C ARG A 5 -10.75 -10.72 12.38
N VAL A 6 -11.18 -9.46 12.28
CA VAL A 6 -10.31 -8.35 11.86
C VAL A 6 -10.06 -7.44 13.05
N LYS A 7 -8.80 -7.32 13.44
CA LYS A 7 -8.33 -6.35 14.41
C LYS A 7 -7.74 -5.15 13.68
N MET A 8 -8.30 -3.97 13.92
CA MET A 8 -7.76 -2.70 13.45
C MET A 8 -6.82 -2.13 14.50
N VAL A 9 -5.63 -1.70 14.08
CA VAL A 9 -4.56 -1.24 14.97
C VAL A 9 -4.07 0.12 14.49
N GLU A 10 -4.05 1.10 15.39
CA GLU A 10 -3.71 2.50 15.08
C GLU A 10 -2.21 2.80 15.16
N SER A 11 -1.39 1.83 15.53
CA SER A 11 0.07 1.90 15.47
C SER A 11 0.68 0.55 15.11
N ILE A 12 1.70 0.56 14.27
CA ILE A 12 2.48 -0.66 13.97
C ILE A 12 3.16 -1.23 15.21
N ALA A 13 3.46 -0.38 16.20
CA ALA A 13 4.07 -0.78 17.47
C ALA A 13 3.18 -1.73 18.30
N ASP A 14 1.86 -1.76 18.04
CA ASP A 14 0.92 -2.65 18.72
C ASP A 14 0.87 -4.05 18.08
N ILE A 15 1.66 -4.28 17.02
CA ILE A 15 1.79 -5.58 16.35
C ILE A 15 3.20 -6.10 16.61
N ASP A 16 3.30 -7.36 17.03
CA ASP A 16 4.60 -8.00 17.20
C ASP A 16 5.41 -7.98 15.88
N ALA A 17 6.67 -7.53 15.96
CA ALA A 17 7.53 -7.35 14.81
C ALA A 17 7.84 -8.67 14.08
N THR A 18 7.93 -9.79 14.80
CA THR A 18 8.15 -11.11 14.21
C THR A 18 6.92 -11.56 13.44
N THR A 19 5.73 -11.38 14.02
CA THR A 19 4.45 -11.66 13.39
C THR A 19 4.29 -10.88 12.09
N TRP A 20 4.53 -9.56 12.12
CA TRP A 20 4.47 -8.71 10.93
C TRP A 20 5.45 -9.15 9.85
N ASN A 21 6.73 -9.32 10.23
CA ASN A 21 7.80 -9.63 9.28
C ASN A 21 7.63 -11.04 8.68
N THR A 22 7.06 -12.00 9.41
CA THR A 22 6.70 -13.32 8.86
C THR A 22 5.73 -13.16 7.68
N CYS A 23 4.69 -12.34 7.83
CA CYS A 23 3.76 -12.05 6.74
C CYS A 23 4.43 -11.26 5.60
N ALA A 24 5.25 -10.25 5.94
CA ALA A 24 5.92 -9.40 4.95
C ALA A 24 6.92 -10.17 4.06
N THR A 25 7.45 -11.30 4.52
CA THR A 25 8.43 -12.14 3.81
C THR A 25 7.89 -13.51 3.40
N SER A 26 6.59 -13.76 3.53
CA SER A 26 6.00 -15.09 3.28
C SER A 26 6.16 -15.61 1.84
N ASP A 27 6.42 -14.71 0.87
CA ASP A 27 6.76 -15.07 -0.52
C ASP A 27 8.27 -15.33 -0.74
N GLY A 28 9.06 -15.40 0.33
CA GLY A 28 10.51 -15.61 0.28
C GLY A 28 11.30 -14.37 -0.16
N ARG A 29 10.68 -13.20 -0.31
CA ARG A 29 11.32 -11.96 -0.76
C ARG A 29 11.34 -10.93 0.36
N PHE A 30 12.48 -10.30 0.56
CA PHE A 30 12.60 -9.18 1.47
C PHE A 30 12.31 -7.86 0.75
N ASN A 31 11.31 -7.13 1.24
CA ASN A 31 11.04 -5.76 0.82
C ASN A 31 11.24 -4.84 2.04
N PRO A 32 12.30 -4.01 2.08
CA PRO A 32 12.61 -3.18 3.24
C PRO A 32 11.46 -2.23 3.61
N PHE A 33 10.71 -1.76 2.63
CA PHE A 33 9.59 -0.84 2.84
C PHE A 33 8.37 -1.48 3.51
N LEU A 34 8.27 -2.81 3.51
CA LEU A 34 7.22 -3.56 4.19
C LEU A 34 7.66 -4.08 5.55
N SER A 35 8.93 -3.88 5.95
CA SER A 35 9.40 -4.32 7.26
C SER A 35 8.73 -3.54 8.39
N HIS A 36 8.48 -4.22 9.51
CA HIS A 36 7.94 -3.58 10.72
C HIS A 36 8.76 -2.35 11.12
N THR A 37 10.09 -2.48 11.13
CA THR A 37 11.02 -1.41 11.52
C THR A 37 10.87 -0.16 10.64
N PHE A 38 10.71 -0.33 9.31
CA PHE A 38 10.54 0.80 8.40
C PHE A 38 9.22 1.54 8.68
N LEU A 39 8.11 0.81 8.81
CA LEU A 39 6.80 1.41 9.09
C LEU A 39 6.79 2.07 10.47
N GLN A 40 7.41 1.45 11.48
CA GLN A 40 7.56 2.03 12.81
C GLN A 40 8.38 3.33 12.77
N ALA A 41 9.46 3.37 11.97
CA ALA A 41 10.25 4.58 11.81
C ALA A 41 9.44 5.74 11.21
N LEU A 42 8.52 5.46 10.26
CA LEU A 42 7.62 6.48 9.71
C LEU A 42 6.66 7.04 10.77
N GLU A 43 6.13 6.19 11.65
CA GLU A 43 5.25 6.61 12.74
C GLU A 43 6.02 7.38 13.83
N THR A 44 7.14 6.84 14.31
CA THR A 44 7.92 7.45 15.40
C THR A 44 8.58 8.77 15.01
N SER A 45 8.94 8.94 13.73
CA SER A 45 9.45 10.23 13.21
C SER A 45 8.38 11.30 13.02
N GLY A 46 7.09 10.92 13.12
CA GLY A 46 5.97 11.81 12.80
C GLY A 46 5.78 12.07 11.30
N SER A 47 6.47 11.32 10.42
CA SER A 47 6.22 11.36 8.97
C SER A 47 4.84 10.80 8.63
N VAL A 48 4.32 9.91 9.47
CA VAL A 48 2.99 9.30 9.42
C VAL A 48 2.27 9.59 10.73
N GLY A 49 0.97 9.80 10.67
CA GLY A 49 0.14 10.19 11.80
C GLY A 49 -0.13 11.69 11.88
N GLY A 50 -0.83 12.11 12.93
CA GLY A 50 -1.08 13.51 13.24
C GLY A 50 -1.65 14.33 12.07
N ARG A 51 -0.90 15.36 11.63
CA ARG A 51 -1.33 16.33 10.61
C ARG A 51 -0.95 15.95 9.17
N THR A 52 -0.31 14.80 8.96
CA THR A 52 0.21 14.41 7.64
C THR A 52 -0.87 13.94 6.66
N GLY A 53 -2.08 13.68 7.18
CA GLY A 53 -3.16 13.07 6.41
C GLY A 53 -3.02 11.54 6.24
N TRP A 54 -2.05 10.93 6.89
CA TRP A 54 -1.83 9.49 6.99
C TRP A 54 -2.10 9.03 8.43
N ARG A 55 -3.27 8.53 8.74
CA ARG A 55 -3.57 7.95 10.04
C ARG A 55 -3.47 6.44 9.95
N PRO A 56 -2.56 5.78 10.68
CA PRO A 56 -2.43 4.33 10.65
C PRO A 56 -3.74 3.65 11.06
N LEU A 57 -4.08 2.59 10.37
CA LEU A 57 -5.19 1.69 10.67
C LEU A 57 -4.84 0.31 10.10
N HIS A 58 -3.72 -0.27 10.59
CA HIS A 58 -3.25 -1.55 10.12
C HIS A 58 -4.24 -2.67 10.44
N LEU A 59 -4.34 -3.64 9.56
CA LEU A 59 -5.20 -4.80 9.80
C LEU A 59 -4.37 -6.00 10.22
N LEU A 60 -4.84 -6.68 11.25
CA LEU A 60 -4.45 -8.02 11.64
C LEU A 60 -5.67 -8.92 11.44
N VAL A 61 -5.55 -9.91 10.58
CA VAL A 61 -6.68 -10.79 10.22
C VAL A 61 -6.38 -12.20 10.71
N GLU A 62 -7.34 -12.77 11.44
CA GLU A 62 -7.27 -14.11 12.01
C GLU A 62 -8.51 -14.91 11.63
N ASP A 63 -8.38 -16.22 11.63
CA ASP A 63 -9.49 -17.18 11.58
C ASP A 63 -9.38 -18.18 12.74
N ASP A 64 -10.16 -19.26 12.70
CA ASP A 64 -10.11 -20.29 13.74
C ASP A 64 -8.82 -21.10 13.74
N ALA A 65 -8.07 -21.10 12.64
CA ALA A 65 -6.77 -21.75 12.53
C ALA A 65 -5.60 -20.83 12.98
N GLY A 66 -5.86 -19.54 13.21
CA GLY A 66 -4.89 -18.55 13.67
C GLY A 66 -4.71 -17.37 12.71
N LEU A 67 -3.47 -16.86 12.60
CA LEU A 67 -3.16 -15.69 11.78
C LEU A 67 -3.32 -15.99 10.28
N VAL A 68 -4.17 -15.22 9.61
CA VAL A 68 -4.34 -15.20 8.15
C VAL A 68 -3.33 -14.26 7.50
N GLY A 69 -3.14 -13.08 8.06
CA GLY A 69 -2.16 -12.12 7.57
C GLY A 69 -2.38 -10.71 8.09
N VAL A 70 -1.59 -9.78 7.52
CA VAL A 70 -1.62 -8.36 7.89
C VAL A 70 -1.72 -7.45 6.65
N VAL A 71 -2.19 -6.20 6.86
CA VAL A 71 -2.27 -5.20 5.80
C VAL A 71 -1.79 -3.85 6.31
N PRO A 72 -0.76 -3.24 5.69
CA PRO A 72 -0.37 -1.85 5.96
C PRO A 72 -1.44 -0.91 5.43
N MET A 73 -2.35 -0.47 6.28
CA MET A 73 -3.49 0.35 5.91
C MET A 73 -3.52 1.67 6.68
N TYR A 74 -4.08 2.69 6.04
CA TYR A 74 -4.17 4.05 6.56
C TYR A 74 -5.52 4.66 6.22
N VAL A 75 -6.03 5.49 7.12
CA VAL A 75 -7.12 6.41 6.80
C VAL A 75 -6.51 7.69 6.24
N LYS A 76 -6.93 8.06 5.05
CA LYS A 76 -6.43 9.22 4.31
C LYS A 76 -7.42 10.37 4.31
N GLY A 77 -6.96 11.53 4.78
CA GLY A 77 -7.72 12.79 4.72
C GLY A 77 -7.41 13.63 3.48
N ASN A 78 -6.39 13.25 2.70
CA ASN A 78 -5.97 13.88 1.45
C ASN A 78 -5.13 12.88 0.63
N SER A 79 -4.77 13.19 -0.62
CA SER A 79 -3.94 12.31 -1.47
C SER A 79 -2.45 12.65 -1.48
N GLN A 80 -1.97 13.45 -0.53
CA GLN A 80 -0.54 13.77 -0.45
C GLN A 80 0.28 12.55 -0.04
N GLY A 81 1.45 12.41 -0.67
CA GLY A 81 2.39 11.33 -0.39
C GLY A 81 2.02 9.95 -0.94
N GLU A 82 0.94 9.84 -1.73
CA GLU A 82 0.52 8.60 -2.36
C GLU A 82 1.24 8.34 -3.70
N TYR A 83 1.71 9.40 -4.37
CA TYR A 83 2.30 9.35 -5.71
C TYR A 83 1.38 8.73 -6.77
N VAL A 84 0.08 8.72 -6.49
CA VAL A 84 -1.00 8.40 -7.43
C VAL A 84 -1.84 9.65 -7.56
N PHE A 85 -1.81 10.28 -8.73
CA PHE A 85 -2.42 11.60 -8.95
C PHE A 85 -3.93 11.46 -9.18
N ASP A 86 -4.71 11.41 -8.12
CA ASP A 86 -6.16 11.24 -8.14
C ASP A 86 -6.96 12.53 -7.85
N HIS A 87 -6.28 13.68 -7.83
CA HIS A 87 -6.92 14.98 -7.55
C HIS A 87 -8.09 15.27 -8.49
N GLY A 88 -7.95 14.95 -9.79
CA GLY A 88 -9.03 15.14 -10.77
C GLY A 88 -10.27 14.28 -10.46
N TRP A 89 -10.09 13.10 -9.88
CA TRP A 89 -11.19 12.24 -9.43
C TRP A 89 -11.84 12.81 -8.18
N ALA A 90 -11.05 13.28 -7.21
CA ALA A 90 -11.56 13.92 -6.00
C ALA A 90 -12.43 15.15 -6.36
N ASP A 91 -11.89 16.05 -7.17
CA ASP A 91 -12.59 17.24 -7.63
C ASP A 91 -13.89 16.92 -8.40
N ALA A 92 -13.86 15.91 -9.27
CA ALA A 92 -15.03 15.50 -10.03
C ALA A 92 -16.11 14.91 -9.11
N TRP A 93 -15.72 14.09 -8.15
CA TRP A 93 -16.63 13.47 -7.19
C TRP A 93 -17.27 14.51 -6.27
N GLU A 94 -16.49 15.45 -5.75
CA GLU A 94 -16.97 16.53 -4.89
C GLU A 94 -17.92 17.49 -5.65
N ARG A 95 -17.62 17.82 -6.93
CA ARG A 95 -18.53 18.60 -7.77
C ARG A 95 -19.86 17.88 -8.06
N ALA A 96 -19.84 16.54 -8.04
CA ALA A 96 -21.06 15.74 -8.16
C ALA A 96 -21.84 15.61 -6.83
N GLY A 97 -21.40 16.29 -5.76
CA GLY A 97 -22.01 16.25 -4.44
C GLY A 97 -21.58 15.07 -3.57
N GLY A 98 -20.59 14.31 -4.01
CA GLY A 98 -20.00 13.22 -3.25
C GLY A 98 -18.92 13.70 -2.26
N ARG A 99 -18.54 12.83 -1.35
CA ARG A 99 -17.43 13.06 -0.41
C ARG A 99 -16.29 12.11 -0.74
N TYR A 100 -15.14 12.62 -1.20
CA TYR A 100 -14.00 11.79 -1.57
C TYR A 100 -13.16 11.34 -0.37
N TYR A 101 -13.06 12.16 0.65
CA TYR A 101 -12.33 11.85 1.89
C TYR A 101 -13.29 11.75 3.09
N PRO A 102 -12.93 10.96 4.14
CA PRO A 102 -11.77 10.10 4.21
C PRO A 102 -11.92 8.84 3.33
N LYS A 103 -10.77 8.31 2.89
CA LYS A 103 -10.66 7.01 2.18
C LYS A 103 -9.71 6.09 2.92
N LEU A 104 -9.80 4.76 2.70
CA LEU A 104 -8.77 3.81 3.12
C LEU A 104 -7.71 3.67 2.04
N GLN A 105 -6.46 3.49 2.49
CA GLN A 105 -5.31 3.35 1.63
C GLN A 105 -4.40 2.22 2.11
N ALA A 106 -4.35 1.09 1.39
CA ALA A 106 -3.32 0.09 1.59
C ALA A 106 -2.09 0.46 0.75
N ALA A 107 -1.03 0.91 1.41
CA ALA A 107 0.15 1.47 0.77
C ALA A 107 1.35 1.48 1.73
N VAL A 108 2.52 1.82 1.20
CA VAL A 108 3.64 2.29 1.99
C VAL A 108 3.71 3.82 1.84
N PRO A 109 3.58 4.59 2.93
CA PRO A 109 3.56 6.05 2.86
C PRO A 109 4.82 6.62 2.23
N PHE A 110 4.67 7.64 1.38
CA PHE A 110 5.75 8.37 0.72
C PHE A 110 6.71 7.50 -0.11
N THR A 111 6.31 6.25 -0.42
CA THR A 111 7.20 5.27 -1.05
C THR A 111 6.53 4.69 -2.30
N PRO A 112 6.79 5.26 -3.50
CA PRO A 112 6.19 4.80 -4.76
C PRO A 112 6.91 3.54 -5.31
N ALA A 113 7.09 2.54 -4.44
CA ALA A 113 7.73 1.28 -4.78
C ALA A 113 6.69 0.16 -4.92
N THR A 114 6.80 -0.62 -5.98
CA THR A 114 5.96 -1.79 -6.19
C THR A 114 6.23 -2.85 -5.12
N GLY A 115 5.17 -3.43 -4.59
CA GLY A 115 5.24 -4.49 -3.59
C GLY A 115 3.87 -5.06 -3.27
N ARG A 116 3.84 -6.12 -2.48
CA ARG A 116 2.57 -6.65 -1.95
C ARG A 116 1.91 -5.63 -1.03
N ARG A 117 0.60 -5.61 -0.96
CA ARG A 117 -0.19 -4.75 -0.07
C ARG A 117 -1.08 -5.54 0.88
N VAL A 118 -1.48 -6.73 0.49
CA VAL A 118 -2.00 -7.74 1.42
C VAL A 118 -0.88 -8.76 1.66
N LEU A 119 -0.61 -9.08 2.92
CA LEU A 119 0.56 -9.84 3.37
C LEU A 119 0.06 -11.09 4.11
N PRO A 120 -0.27 -12.17 3.40
CA PRO A 120 -0.70 -13.41 4.05
C PRO A 120 0.47 -14.05 4.82
N VAL A 121 0.16 -14.80 5.87
CA VAL A 121 1.15 -15.51 6.69
C VAL A 121 1.88 -16.61 5.92
N ARG A 122 1.23 -17.15 4.89
CA ARG A 122 1.79 -18.06 3.88
C ARG A 122 1.39 -17.57 2.49
N ASP A 123 2.24 -17.80 1.50
CA ASP A 123 1.99 -17.38 0.11
C ASP A 123 0.95 -18.31 -0.54
N GLU A 124 -0.30 -18.15 -0.13
CA GLU A 124 -1.47 -18.94 -0.55
C GLU A 124 -2.58 -18.01 -1.08
N PRO A 125 -3.13 -18.28 -2.29
CA PRO A 125 -4.15 -17.43 -2.90
C PRO A 125 -5.44 -17.29 -2.07
N ASP A 126 -5.83 -18.32 -1.32
CA ASP A 126 -7.04 -18.28 -0.49
C ASP A 126 -6.87 -17.32 0.70
N LEU A 127 -5.68 -17.29 1.32
CA LEU A 127 -5.37 -16.33 2.38
C LEU A 127 -5.30 -14.91 1.83
N GLU A 128 -4.76 -14.73 0.63
CA GLU A 128 -4.75 -13.43 -0.03
C GLU A 128 -6.17 -12.95 -0.35
N THR A 129 -7.05 -13.83 -0.84
CA THR A 129 -8.48 -13.55 -1.05
C THR A 129 -9.18 -13.14 0.24
N ALA A 130 -8.90 -13.85 1.34
CA ALA A 130 -9.45 -13.52 2.65
C ALA A 130 -9.03 -12.12 3.13
N LEU A 131 -7.77 -11.72 2.90
CA LEU A 131 -7.28 -10.38 3.23
C LEU A 131 -7.93 -9.29 2.37
N PHE A 132 -8.12 -9.50 1.07
CA PHE A 132 -8.86 -8.57 0.22
C PHE A 132 -10.31 -8.39 0.71
N SER A 133 -10.99 -9.50 1.03
CA SER A 133 -12.36 -9.48 1.57
C SER A 133 -12.43 -8.76 2.92
N ALA A 134 -11.45 -8.96 3.80
CA ALA A 134 -11.35 -8.24 5.07
C ALA A 134 -11.20 -6.73 4.87
N CYS A 135 -10.36 -6.30 3.92
CA CYS A 135 -10.19 -4.89 3.57
C CYS A 135 -11.49 -4.25 3.06
N GLN A 136 -12.23 -4.94 2.19
CA GLN A 136 -13.52 -4.47 1.69
C GLN A 136 -14.54 -4.32 2.81
N ARG A 137 -14.66 -5.32 3.69
CA ARG A 137 -15.56 -5.26 4.84
C ARG A 137 -15.23 -4.10 5.79
N VAL A 138 -13.96 -3.86 6.09
CA VAL A 138 -13.55 -2.72 6.91
C VAL A 138 -13.91 -1.39 6.25
N ALA A 139 -13.79 -1.27 4.93
CA ALA A 139 -14.18 -0.06 4.21
C ALA A 139 -15.70 0.20 4.33
N GLU A 140 -16.52 -0.85 4.20
CA GLU A 140 -17.98 -0.77 4.36
C GLU A 140 -18.37 -0.39 5.80
N GLU A 141 -17.79 -1.06 6.79
CA GLU A 141 -18.08 -0.85 8.23
C GLU A 141 -17.64 0.54 8.72
N THR A 142 -16.55 1.07 8.21
CA THR A 142 -16.04 2.39 8.60
C THR A 142 -16.70 3.55 7.87
N GLY A 143 -17.49 3.28 6.83
CA GLY A 143 -18.23 4.30 6.07
C GLY A 143 -17.33 5.29 5.34
N VAL A 144 -16.11 4.89 5.00
CA VAL A 144 -15.20 5.70 4.17
C VAL A 144 -15.69 5.75 2.72
N SER A 145 -15.20 6.73 1.97
CA SER A 145 -15.64 6.94 0.57
C SER A 145 -15.19 5.81 -0.37
N SER A 146 -14.03 5.22 -0.10
CA SER A 146 -13.41 4.20 -0.97
C SER A 146 -12.23 3.51 -0.26
N LEU A 147 -11.83 2.37 -0.82
CA LEU A 147 -10.59 1.67 -0.49
C LEU A 147 -9.66 1.69 -1.70
N HIS A 148 -8.45 2.16 -1.52
CA HIS A 148 -7.41 2.20 -2.55
C HIS A 148 -6.23 1.32 -2.15
N MET A 149 -5.64 0.65 -3.13
CA MET A 149 -4.39 -0.08 -2.99
C MET A 149 -3.44 0.36 -4.10
N THR A 150 -2.30 0.94 -3.73
CA THR A 150 -1.36 1.52 -4.70
C THR A 150 -0.07 0.74 -4.81
N PHE A 151 0.53 0.74 -6.01
CA PHE A 151 1.80 0.07 -6.31
C PHE A 151 1.80 -1.43 -6.00
N LEU A 152 0.68 -2.11 -6.27
CA LEU A 152 0.56 -3.55 -6.17
C LEU A 152 1.55 -4.28 -7.09
N THR A 153 1.98 -5.47 -6.69
CA THR A 153 2.58 -6.41 -7.64
C THR A 153 1.59 -6.76 -8.74
N LYS A 154 2.09 -7.16 -9.91
CA LYS A 154 1.22 -7.57 -11.02
C LYS A 154 0.29 -8.72 -10.61
N ALA A 155 0.78 -9.68 -9.82
CA ALA A 155 -0.01 -10.80 -9.34
C ALA A 155 -1.18 -10.33 -8.46
N GLN A 156 -0.91 -9.50 -7.44
CA GLN A 156 -1.97 -8.95 -6.57
C GLN A 156 -2.93 -8.04 -7.32
N TRP A 157 -2.45 -7.25 -8.28
CA TRP A 157 -3.30 -6.41 -9.12
C TRP A 157 -4.26 -7.25 -9.97
N GLN A 158 -3.77 -8.36 -10.57
CA GLN A 158 -4.61 -9.29 -11.34
C GLN A 158 -5.61 -10.01 -10.44
N HIS A 159 -5.17 -10.47 -9.27
CA HIS A 159 -6.03 -11.14 -8.29
C HIS A 159 -7.14 -10.20 -7.81
N ALA A 160 -6.82 -8.97 -7.39
CA ALA A 160 -7.82 -7.99 -7.01
C ALA A 160 -8.85 -7.72 -8.13
N GLY A 161 -8.39 -7.66 -9.38
CA GLY A 161 -9.27 -7.54 -10.55
C GLY A 161 -10.23 -8.71 -10.70
N SER A 162 -9.79 -9.95 -10.46
CA SER A 162 -10.65 -11.14 -10.49
C SER A 162 -11.71 -11.14 -9.37
N LEU A 163 -11.47 -10.40 -8.29
CA LEU A 163 -12.40 -10.17 -7.18
C LEU A 163 -13.34 -8.96 -7.39
N GLY A 164 -13.31 -8.36 -8.59
CA GLY A 164 -14.19 -7.24 -8.95
C GLY A 164 -13.65 -5.85 -8.60
N CYS A 165 -12.41 -5.73 -8.13
CA CYS A 165 -11.81 -4.43 -7.88
C CYS A 165 -11.53 -3.69 -9.19
N LEU A 166 -11.74 -2.36 -9.20
CA LEU A 166 -11.40 -1.51 -10.34
C LEU A 166 -9.87 -1.43 -10.50
N GLN A 167 -9.40 -1.76 -11.69
CA GLN A 167 -7.99 -1.79 -12.00
C GLN A 167 -7.55 -0.48 -12.65
N ARG A 168 -6.51 0.13 -12.10
CA ARG A 168 -5.85 1.31 -12.65
C ARG A 168 -4.40 0.99 -12.99
N ILE A 169 -3.93 1.54 -14.10
CA ILE A 169 -2.53 1.47 -14.54
C ILE A 169 -2.03 2.90 -14.67
N ASP A 170 -0.79 3.12 -14.24
CA ASP A 170 -0.06 4.37 -14.43
C ASP A 170 1.36 4.07 -14.87
N GLN A 171 2.10 5.10 -15.28
CA GLN A 171 3.45 4.96 -15.79
C GLN A 171 4.47 5.49 -14.79
N GLN A 172 5.47 4.67 -14.46
CA GLN A 172 6.61 5.06 -13.64
C GLN A 172 7.88 5.05 -14.51
N PHE A 173 8.66 6.13 -14.41
CA PHE A 173 9.93 6.25 -15.12
C PHE A 173 11.07 5.81 -14.22
N HIS A 174 11.88 4.86 -14.70
CA HIS A 174 13.06 4.37 -14.00
C HIS A 174 14.31 4.76 -14.76
N TRP A 175 15.29 5.30 -14.05
CA TRP A 175 16.63 5.45 -14.56
C TRP A 175 17.46 4.23 -14.16
N HIS A 176 18.10 3.60 -15.16
CA HIS A 176 18.99 2.47 -14.93
C HIS A 176 20.43 2.94 -15.06
N ASN A 177 21.22 2.76 -14.01
CA ASN A 177 22.66 2.97 -14.09
C ASN A 177 23.27 1.92 -15.02
N ARG A 178 24.04 2.40 -16.01
CA ARG A 178 24.79 1.56 -16.96
C ARG A 178 26.29 1.58 -16.66
N ASP A 179 26.64 1.68 -15.39
CA ASP A 179 28.01 1.71 -14.87
C ASP A 179 28.80 2.93 -15.38
N TYR A 180 28.14 4.09 -15.48
CA TYR A 180 28.79 5.34 -15.83
C TYR A 180 29.86 5.70 -14.82
N ALA A 181 31.10 5.94 -15.27
CA ALA A 181 32.23 6.34 -14.44
C ALA A 181 32.14 7.83 -14.04
N SER A 182 31.43 8.66 -14.82
CA SER A 182 31.24 10.09 -14.55
C SER A 182 29.94 10.63 -15.11
N PHE A 183 29.56 11.83 -14.67
CA PHE A 183 28.41 12.54 -15.22
C PHE A 183 28.61 12.91 -16.69
N GLU A 184 29.84 13.24 -17.12
CA GLU A 184 30.21 13.53 -18.50
C GLU A 184 29.96 12.32 -19.40
N GLU A 185 30.23 11.11 -18.91
CA GLU A 185 29.96 9.88 -19.65
C GLU A 185 28.46 9.67 -19.85
N LEU A 186 27.65 9.90 -18.80
CA LEU A 186 26.19 9.91 -18.91
C LEU A 186 25.72 10.93 -19.94
N LEU A 187 26.22 12.18 -19.88
CA LEU A 187 25.88 13.23 -20.84
C LEU A 187 26.26 12.85 -22.27
N GLY A 188 27.41 12.17 -22.47
CA GLY A 188 27.86 11.68 -23.74
C GLY A 188 26.87 10.75 -24.47
N GLN A 189 26.07 10.00 -23.71
CA GLN A 189 25.04 9.09 -24.22
C GLN A 189 23.70 9.77 -24.51
N LEU A 190 23.51 10.99 -24.04
CA LEU A 190 22.28 11.74 -24.29
C LEU A 190 22.33 12.45 -25.64
N THR A 191 21.17 12.57 -26.28
CA THR A 191 21.05 13.40 -27.49
C THR A 191 21.36 14.87 -27.18
N SER A 192 21.84 15.64 -28.15
CA SER A 192 22.18 17.05 -27.98
C SER A 192 21.04 17.90 -27.36
N LYS A 193 19.78 17.56 -27.66
CA LYS A 193 18.60 18.21 -27.08
C LYS A 193 18.44 17.91 -25.60
N ARG A 194 18.88 16.75 -25.11
CA ARG A 194 18.75 16.32 -23.69
C ARG A 194 19.99 16.68 -22.87
N ARG A 195 21.08 17.13 -23.48
CA ARG A 195 22.29 17.62 -22.79
C ARG A 195 22.20 19.08 -22.34
N LYS A 196 21.24 19.83 -22.87
CA LYS A 196 20.93 21.20 -22.46
C LYS A 196 19.99 21.22 -21.26
#